data_cfa29c2f7b412350656b7257f9755b9e
#
_entry.id   cfa29c2f7b412350656b7257f9755b9e
#
_cell.length_a   1.000
_cell.length_b   1.000
_cell.length_c   1.000
_cell.angle_alpha   90.00
_cell.angle_beta   90.00
_cell.angle_gamma   90.00
#
_symmetry.space_group_name_H-M   'P 1'
#
loop_
_entity.id
_entity.type
_entity.pdbx_description
1 polymer ?
#
loop_
_entity_poly.entity_id
_entity_poly.type
_entity_poly.pdbx_seq_one_letter_code
_entity_poly.pdbx_strand_id
1 'polypeptide(L)'
;INLLYLISFKETKILLNEAYKALAPEGLLMIYGPFMRNGKLTSQGDIDFDKKIKENNINWGYKNDITLLKLFLKLGFLIFKTIEMPANNLAFIVKKLI
;
A
#
# COMPACT_ATOMS: atom_id res chain seq x y z
N ILE A 1 -7.48 -3.19 -3.90
CA ILE A 1 -7.40 -2.26 -2.74
C ILE A 1 -6.72 -0.98 -3.19
N ASN A 2 -7.37 0.14 -3.03
CA ASN A 2 -6.84 1.42 -3.53
C ASN A 2 -6.95 2.61 -2.57
N LEU A 3 -7.30 2.39 -1.31
CA LEU A 3 -7.55 3.50 -0.37
C LEU A 3 -6.67 3.45 0.88
N LEU A 4 -5.46 2.89 0.79
CA LEU A 4 -4.59 2.75 1.97
C LEU A 4 -4.18 4.10 2.57
N TYR A 5 -4.17 5.17 1.77
CA TYR A 5 -3.85 6.51 2.27
C TYR A 5 -4.95 7.10 3.16
N LEU A 6 -6.14 6.51 3.17
CA LEU A 6 -7.27 6.94 4.00
C LEU A 6 -7.48 6.08 5.25
N ILE A 7 -6.52 5.24 5.59
CA ILE A 7 -6.54 4.46 6.82
C ILE A 7 -5.18 4.54 7.51
N SER A 8 -5.14 4.18 8.79
CA SER A 8 -3.88 4.16 9.53
C SER A 8 -3.01 2.97 9.09
N PHE A 9 -1.74 2.98 9.48
CA PHE A 9 -0.87 1.84 9.22
C PHE A 9 -1.33 0.59 9.98
N LYS A 10 -1.84 0.77 11.19
CA LYS A 10 -2.43 -0.34 11.96
C LYS A 10 -3.59 -0.98 11.22
N GLU A 11 -4.50 -0.16 10.69
CA GLU A 11 -5.63 -0.62 9.89
C GLU A 11 -5.17 -1.27 8.59
N THR A 12 -4.12 -0.75 7.97
CA THR A 12 -3.51 -1.35 6.78
C THR A 12 -3.03 -2.77 7.07
N LYS A 13 -2.35 -2.98 8.19
CA LYS A 13 -1.89 -4.32 8.59
C LYS A 13 -3.05 -5.30 8.79
N ILE A 14 -4.11 -4.84 9.43
CA ILE A 14 -5.31 -5.66 9.66
C ILE A 14 -5.96 -6.02 8.32
N LEU A 15 -6.15 -5.02 7.46
CA LEU A 15 -6.78 -5.22 6.15
C LEU A 15 -6.01 -6.22 5.30
N LEU A 16 -4.70 -6.08 5.21
CA LEU A 16 -3.87 -6.97 4.39
C LEU A 16 -3.80 -8.38 4.97
N ASN A 17 -3.80 -8.51 6.28
CA ASN A 17 -3.87 -9.83 6.94
C ASN A 17 -5.18 -10.54 6.64
N GLU A 18 -6.30 -9.82 6.71
CA GLU A 18 -7.61 -10.36 6.38
C GLU A 18 -7.71 -10.72 4.88
N ALA A 19 -7.14 -9.88 4.02
CA ALA A 19 -7.08 -10.19 2.59
C ALA A 19 -6.27 -11.46 2.31
N TYR A 20 -5.15 -11.64 3.02
CA TYR A 20 -4.35 -12.86 2.90
C TYR A 20 -5.18 -14.09 3.26
N LYS A 21 -5.89 -14.04 4.38
CA LYS A 21 -6.74 -15.14 4.83
C LYS A 21 -7.86 -15.46 3.85
N ALA A 22 -8.44 -14.44 3.23
CA ALA A 22 -9.57 -14.60 2.33
C ALA A 22 -9.19 -15.12 0.95
N LEU A 23 -7.93 -14.96 0.55
CA LEU A 23 -7.47 -15.44 -0.76
C LEU A 23 -7.31 -16.97 -0.77
N ALA A 24 -7.72 -17.57 -1.89
CA ALA A 24 -7.38 -18.97 -2.17
C ALA A 24 -5.87 -19.11 -2.44
N PRO A 25 -5.29 -20.31 -2.26
CA PRO A 25 -3.91 -20.55 -2.68
C PRO A 25 -3.72 -20.15 -4.14
N GLU A 26 -2.59 -19.55 -4.48
CA GLU A 26 -2.27 -19.00 -5.80
C GLU A 26 -3.07 -17.73 -6.16
N GLY A 27 -3.93 -17.25 -5.26
CA GLY A 27 -4.71 -16.04 -5.49
C GLY A 27 -3.84 -14.79 -5.55
N LEU A 28 -4.25 -13.82 -6.38
CA LEU A 28 -3.57 -12.54 -6.55
C LEU A 28 -4.34 -11.43 -5.87
N LEU A 29 -3.60 -10.46 -5.32
CA LEU A 29 -4.15 -9.24 -4.75
C LEU A 29 -3.43 -8.07 -5.39
N MET A 30 -4.18 -7.07 -5.85
CA MET A 30 -3.62 -5.81 -6.32
C MET A 30 -3.84 -4.73 -5.28
N ILE A 31 -2.77 -4.06 -4.90
CA ILE A 31 -2.82 -2.86 -4.05
C ILE A 31 -2.34 -1.70 -4.91
N TYR A 32 -3.17 -0.68 -5.04
CA TYR A 32 -2.95 0.41 -5.98
C TYR A 32 -3.20 1.75 -5.28
N GLY A 33 -2.39 2.74 -5.59
CA GLY A 33 -2.60 4.09 -5.12
C GLY A 33 -1.32 4.91 -5.04
N PRO A 34 -1.38 6.07 -4.41
CA PRO A 34 -0.21 6.88 -4.17
C PRO A 34 0.56 6.36 -2.95
N PHE A 35 1.87 6.26 -3.09
CA PHE A 35 2.77 5.79 -2.03
C PHE A 35 4.03 6.65 -2.01
N MET A 36 4.67 6.75 -0.85
CA MET A 36 6.03 7.26 -0.78
C MET A 36 6.97 6.32 -1.52
N ARG A 37 8.05 6.87 -2.03
CA ARG A 37 9.14 6.11 -2.65
C ARG A 37 10.38 6.23 -1.77
N ASN A 38 10.77 5.13 -1.15
CA ASN A 38 11.92 5.09 -0.25
C ASN A 38 11.86 6.19 0.82
N GLY A 39 10.70 6.32 1.46
CA GLY A 39 10.45 7.28 2.53
C GLY A 39 10.22 8.72 2.09
N LYS A 40 10.09 8.98 0.79
CA LYS A 40 9.94 10.34 0.26
C LYS A 40 8.67 10.50 -0.57
N LEU A 41 8.06 11.66 -0.44
CA LEU A 41 7.01 12.11 -1.36
C LEU A 41 7.71 12.71 -2.58
N THR A 42 7.31 12.28 -3.79
CA THR A 42 8.10 12.51 -5.00
C THR A 42 7.62 13.66 -5.87
N SER A 43 6.54 14.34 -5.48
CA SER A 43 6.05 15.51 -6.19
C SER A 43 5.44 16.50 -5.22
N GLN A 44 5.36 17.78 -5.66
CA GLN A 44 4.70 18.81 -4.86
C GLN A 44 3.22 18.49 -4.65
N GLY A 45 2.56 17.95 -5.68
CA GLY A 45 1.15 17.53 -5.57
C GLY A 45 0.94 16.47 -4.50
N ASP A 46 1.85 15.50 -4.40
CA ASP A 46 1.78 14.46 -3.38
C ASP A 46 2.04 15.03 -1.98
N ILE A 47 2.99 15.94 -1.85
CA ILE A 47 3.27 16.62 -0.57
C ILE A 47 2.01 17.36 -0.08
N ASP A 48 1.38 18.12 -0.97
CA ASP A 48 0.19 18.90 -0.64
C ASP A 48 -1.00 17.99 -0.30
N PHE A 49 -1.19 16.92 -1.06
CA PHE A 49 -2.29 15.98 -0.86
C PHE A 49 -2.12 15.19 0.45
N ASP A 50 -0.92 14.70 0.72
CA ASP A 50 -0.62 14.00 1.97
C ASP A 50 -0.86 14.90 3.18
N LYS A 51 -0.44 16.16 3.10
CA LYS A 51 -0.69 17.16 4.14
C LYS A 51 -2.19 17.35 4.40
N LYS A 52 -2.99 17.49 3.33
CA LYS A 52 -4.44 17.62 3.43
C LYS A 52 -5.09 16.41 4.09
N ILE A 53 -4.66 15.22 3.74
CA ILE A 53 -5.17 13.98 4.33
C ILE A 53 -4.89 13.99 5.84
N LYS A 54 -3.68 14.33 6.24
CA LYS A 54 -3.27 14.36 7.66
C LYS A 54 -3.98 15.44 8.46
N GLU A 55 -4.44 16.51 7.83
CA GLU A 55 -5.28 17.52 8.47
C GLU A 55 -6.62 16.93 8.93
N ASN A 56 -7.15 15.94 8.22
CA ASN A 56 -8.37 15.24 8.62
C ASN A 56 -8.10 14.17 9.68
N ASN A 57 -7.00 13.46 9.58
CA ASN A 57 -6.58 12.46 10.57
C ASN A 57 -5.07 12.25 10.47
N ILE A 58 -4.34 12.54 11.55
CA ILE A 58 -2.88 12.47 11.57
C ILE A 58 -2.35 11.06 11.30
N ASN A 59 -3.16 10.03 11.53
CA ASN A 59 -2.77 8.64 11.30
C ASN A 59 -2.99 8.18 9.84
N TRP A 60 -3.62 9.00 9.04
CA TRP A 60 -3.80 8.75 7.61
C TRP A 60 -2.59 9.29 6.84
N GLY A 61 -2.56 9.02 5.56
CA GLY A 61 -1.53 9.54 4.67
C GLY A 61 -0.86 8.44 3.85
N TYR A 62 0.08 8.85 3.02
CA TYR A 62 0.81 7.94 2.15
C TYR A 62 1.62 6.94 2.97
N LYS A 63 1.52 5.68 2.61
CA LYS A 63 2.38 4.62 3.16
C LYS A 63 3.66 4.56 2.34
N ASN A 64 4.74 4.14 2.99
CA ASN A 64 6.03 3.98 2.31
C ASN A 64 6.06 2.64 1.57
N ASP A 65 6.54 2.65 0.32
CA ASP A 65 6.62 1.46 -0.51
C ASP A 65 7.45 0.34 0.12
N ILE A 66 8.63 0.67 0.63
CA ILE A 66 9.53 -0.33 1.25
C ILE A 66 8.88 -0.96 2.48
N THR A 67 8.20 -0.17 3.29
CA THR A 67 7.47 -0.67 4.47
C THR A 67 6.38 -1.65 4.07
N LEU A 68 5.64 -1.35 2.99
CA LEU A 68 4.61 -2.26 2.49
C LEU A 68 5.20 -3.54 1.92
N LEU A 69 6.29 -3.45 1.16
CA LEU A 69 6.95 -4.64 0.62
C LEU A 69 7.38 -5.59 1.74
N LYS A 70 7.94 -5.04 2.82
CA LYS A 70 8.31 -5.84 4.00
C LYS A 70 7.09 -6.46 4.66
N LEU A 71 5.98 -5.73 4.75
CA LEU A 71 4.74 -6.23 5.33
C LEU A 71 4.15 -7.37 4.49
N PHE A 72 4.15 -7.26 3.15
CA PHE A 72 3.70 -8.34 2.29
C PHE A 72 4.49 -9.63 2.55
N LEU A 73 5.81 -9.54 2.60
CA LEU A 73 6.66 -10.70 2.86
C LEU A 73 6.40 -11.29 4.24
N LYS A 74 6.24 -10.45 5.25
CA LYS A 74 5.95 -10.89 6.62
C LYS A 74 4.61 -11.64 6.71
N LEU A 75 3.62 -11.21 5.93
CA LEU A 75 2.31 -11.86 5.90
C LEU A 75 2.31 -13.17 5.12
N GLY A 76 3.33 -13.45 4.32
CA GLY A 76 3.43 -14.67 3.54
C GLY A 76 3.16 -14.50 2.05
N PHE A 77 2.97 -13.27 1.58
CA PHE A 77 2.81 -13.01 0.14
C PHE A 77 4.13 -13.11 -0.60
N LEU A 78 4.06 -13.60 -1.84
CA LEU A 78 5.10 -13.40 -2.83
C LEU A 78 4.82 -12.07 -3.54
N ILE A 79 5.81 -11.22 -3.67
CA ILE A 79 5.69 -10.00 -4.46
C ILE A 79 5.88 -10.39 -5.92
N PHE A 80 4.77 -10.37 -6.67
CA PHE A 80 4.76 -10.80 -8.06
C PHE A 80 5.26 -9.69 -8.97
N LYS A 81 4.75 -8.46 -8.77
CA LYS A 81 5.07 -7.31 -9.62
C LYS A 81 4.88 -6.01 -8.88
N THR A 82 5.72 -5.03 -9.18
CA THR A 82 5.53 -3.63 -8.77
C THR A 82 5.54 -2.79 -10.04
N ILE A 83 4.49 -2.01 -10.26
CA ILE A 83 4.27 -1.29 -11.51
C ILE A 83 4.07 0.20 -11.23
N GLU A 84 4.88 1.06 -11.87
CA GLU A 84 4.63 2.49 -11.87
C GLU A 84 3.40 2.79 -12.72
N MET A 85 2.50 3.61 -12.18
CA MET A 85 1.22 3.91 -12.80
C MET A 85 1.08 5.42 -13.03
N PRO A 86 0.17 5.86 -13.92
CA PRO A 86 -0.07 7.28 -14.16
C PRO A 86 -0.39 8.06 -12.88
N ALA A 87 -0.16 9.36 -12.91
CA ALA A 87 -0.41 10.29 -11.79
C ALA A 87 0.41 9.93 -10.53
N ASN A 88 1.60 9.41 -10.74
CA ASN A 88 2.55 9.04 -9.67
C ASN A 88 2.01 7.97 -8.72
N ASN A 89 1.08 7.15 -9.18
CA ASN A 89 0.59 6.00 -8.43
C ASN A 89 1.51 4.80 -8.60
N LEU A 90 1.36 3.83 -7.72
CA LEU A 90 2.12 2.59 -7.73
C LEU A 90 1.15 1.43 -7.54
N ALA A 91 1.34 0.35 -8.27
CA ALA A 91 0.57 -0.88 -8.08
C ALA A 91 1.50 -2.00 -7.62
N PHE A 92 1.09 -2.68 -6.56
CA PHE A 92 1.73 -3.92 -6.11
C PHE A 92 0.81 -5.07 -6.45
N ILE A 93 1.34 -6.08 -7.12
CA ILE A 93 0.63 -7.33 -7.33
C ILE A 93 1.32 -8.39 -6.49
N VAL A 94 0.60 -8.95 -5.54
CA VAL A 94 1.12 -9.93 -4.61
C VAL A 94 0.31 -11.22 -4.72
N LYS A 95 0.94 -12.35 -4.41
CA LYS A 95 0.36 -13.67 -4.59
C LYS A 95 0.42 -14.44 -3.28
N LYS A 96 -0.68 -15.11 -2.94
CA LYS A 96 -0.70 -16.06 -1.84
C LYS A 96 -0.24 -17.42 -2.36
N LEU A 97 0.87 -17.94 -1.83
CA LEU A 97 1.43 -19.20 -2.31
C LEU A 97 0.69 -20.41 -1.75
N ILE A 98 0.34 -20.39 -0.47
CA ILE A 98 -0.27 -21.54 0.20
C ILE A 98 -1.41 -21.10 1.09
#